data_3b338a079d598202402b230d508eacc0
#
_entry.id   3b338a079d598202402b230d508eacc0
#
_cell.length_a   1.000
_cell.length_b   1.000
_cell.length_c   1.000
_cell.angle_alpha   90.00
_cell.angle_beta   90.00
_cell.angle_gamma   90.00
#
_symmetry.space_group_name_H-M   'P 1'
#
loop_
_entity.id
_entity.type
_entity.pdbx_description
1 polymer ?
#
loop_
_entity_poly.entity_id
_entity_poly.type
_entity_poly.pdbx_seq_one_letter_code
_entity_poly.pdbx_strand_id
1 'polypeptide(L)'
;MGEQIAVVTGANSGIGKETARALLREGYRVVMVCRNSEKAESARKELIQDTGNEKADIVLCNLDQMRSVVQAADRIKEICKRLDRLVNNAGILPDGKRTETDEGLEYTFAVNHMAYFLMTRELLPLLKSTSGSRIINVASDAHQAGEFDPQNIQLRKGYSTMKAYGNSKLFNIMFTRHLAKELQNTDVTTYSLHPGVVNTNFASESNSWFAKLFNVGRIFMLSPDKGAKTSVYLSTEEGIENNSGGYFKNSKLKKPGANAAHDDKACSKLWRISEEIADDVLTESALI
;
A
#
# COMPACT_ATOMS: atom_id res chain seq x y z
N MET A 1 -24.89 14.20 2.25
CA MET A 1 -23.59 13.69 2.71
C MET A 1 -22.50 14.56 2.07
N GLY A 2 -21.43 14.89 2.80
CA GLY A 2 -20.31 15.65 2.24
C GLY A 2 -19.54 14.83 1.19
N GLU A 3 -18.70 15.46 0.40
CA GLU A 3 -17.83 14.82 -0.60
C GLU A 3 -16.90 13.80 0.07
N GLN A 4 -16.93 12.56 -0.37
CA GLN A 4 -16.01 11.51 0.12
C GLN A 4 -14.68 11.58 -0.64
N ILE A 5 -13.56 11.41 0.07
CA ILE A 5 -12.22 11.53 -0.48
C ILE A 5 -11.45 10.23 -0.30
N ALA A 6 -10.83 9.77 -1.39
CA ALA A 6 -9.95 8.62 -1.39
C ALA A 6 -8.54 9.00 -1.84
N VAL A 7 -7.52 8.51 -1.14
CA VAL A 7 -6.12 8.56 -1.55
C VAL A 7 -5.71 7.18 -2.04
N VAL A 8 -5.13 7.08 -3.24
CA VAL A 8 -4.68 5.82 -3.83
C VAL A 8 -3.23 5.94 -4.28
N THR A 9 -2.33 5.16 -3.68
CA THR A 9 -0.91 5.14 -4.11
C THR A 9 -0.72 4.25 -5.34
N GLY A 10 0.12 4.69 -6.29
CA GLY A 10 0.34 3.98 -7.55
C GLY A 10 -0.88 4.00 -8.49
N ALA A 11 -1.68 5.07 -8.43
CA ALA A 11 -2.94 5.20 -9.16
C ALA A 11 -2.79 5.48 -10.67
N ASN A 12 -1.57 5.57 -11.19
CA ASN A 12 -1.33 5.82 -12.62
C ASN A 12 -1.29 4.55 -13.48
N SER A 13 -1.35 3.36 -12.89
CA SER A 13 -1.32 2.10 -13.65
C SER A 13 -1.89 0.92 -12.86
N GLY A 14 -2.17 -0.19 -13.57
CA GLY A 14 -2.52 -1.47 -12.98
C GLY A 14 -3.69 -1.43 -12.01
N ILE A 15 -3.55 -2.16 -10.89
CA ILE A 15 -4.58 -2.28 -9.84
C ILE A 15 -4.94 -0.92 -9.23
N GLY A 16 -3.95 -0.06 -8.99
CA GLY A 16 -4.18 1.27 -8.41
C GLY A 16 -5.03 2.16 -9.32
N LYS A 17 -4.77 2.14 -10.64
CA LYS A 17 -5.57 2.89 -11.62
C LYS A 17 -7.02 2.37 -11.67
N GLU A 18 -7.21 1.06 -11.69
CA GLU A 18 -8.57 0.49 -11.71
C GLU A 18 -9.31 0.69 -10.37
N THR A 19 -8.60 0.69 -9.25
CA THR A 19 -9.18 1.08 -7.96
C THR A 19 -9.61 2.55 -7.96
N ALA A 20 -8.75 3.45 -8.45
CA ALA A 20 -9.09 4.87 -8.61
C ALA A 20 -10.29 5.07 -9.55
N ARG A 21 -10.34 4.35 -10.68
CA ARG A 21 -11.45 4.36 -11.62
C ARG A 21 -12.79 3.98 -10.96
N ALA A 22 -12.78 2.89 -10.20
CA ALA A 22 -13.97 2.43 -9.50
C ALA A 22 -14.44 3.45 -8.45
N LEU A 23 -13.52 4.00 -7.65
CA LEU A 23 -13.86 5.00 -6.64
C LEU A 23 -14.37 6.32 -7.26
N LEU A 24 -13.82 6.75 -8.40
CA LEU A 24 -14.38 7.89 -9.14
C LEU A 24 -15.81 7.63 -9.61
N ARG A 25 -16.14 6.41 -10.08
CA ARG A 25 -17.50 6.00 -10.47
C ARG A 25 -18.47 5.97 -9.29
N GLU A 26 -17.97 5.64 -8.09
CA GLU A 26 -18.74 5.70 -6.83
C GLU A 26 -18.87 7.14 -6.29
N GLY A 27 -18.38 8.15 -7.02
CA GLY A 27 -18.55 9.56 -6.68
C GLY A 27 -17.48 10.12 -5.73
N TYR A 28 -16.44 9.35 -5.41
CA TYR A 28 -15.32 9.86 -4.61
C TYR A 28 -14.53 10.93 -5.38
N ARG A 29 -14.01 11.91 -4.65
CA ARG A 29 -12.83 12.65 -5.08
C ARG A 29 -11.61 11.76 -4.84
N VAL A 30 -10.75 11.58 -5.85
CA VAL A 30 -9.59 10.68 -5.76
C VAL A 30 -8.29 11.48 -5.85
N VAL A 31 -7.45 11.36 -4.83
CA VAL A 31 -6.07 11.85 -4.85
C VAL A 31 -5.15 10.73 -5.30
N MET A 32 -4.61 10.85 -6.48
CA MET A 32 -3.70 9.91 -7.13
C MET A 32 -2.28 10.19 -6.67
N VAL A 33 -1.71 9.34 -5.81
CA VAL A 33 -0.30 9.47 -5.37
C VAL A 33 0.58 8.69 -6.32
N CYS A 34 1.45 9.39 -7.07
CA CYS A 34 2.23 8.82 -8.18
C CYS A 34 3.65 9.38 -8.21
N ARG A 35 4.62 8.61 -8.76
CA ARG A 35 6.01 9.05 -8.90
C ARG A 35 6.25 9.93 -10.14
N ASN A 36 5.69 9.56 -11.27
CA ASN A 36 5.92 10.20 -12.55
C ASN A 36 4.74 11.09 -12.94
N SER A 37 5.00 12.39 -13.11
CA SER A 37 4.00 13.40 -13.41
C SER A 37 3.30 13.18 -14.76
N GLU A 38 4.04 12.85 -15.82
CA GLU A 38 3.48 12.68 -17.16
C GLU A 38 2.55 11.46 -17.23
N LYS A 39 2.99 10.33 -16.65
CA LYS A 39 2.16 9.11 -16.57
C LYS A 39 0.93 9.33 -15.68
N ALA A 40 1.06 10.10 -14.61
CA ALA A 40 -0.05 10.42 -13.72
C ALA A 40 -1.09 11.30 -14.42
N GLU A 41 -0.65 12.34 -15.15
CA GLU A 41 -1.54 13.22 -15.88
C GLU A 41 -2.25 12.51 -17.04
N SER A 42 -1.55 11.63 -17.76
CA SER A 42 -2.15 10.79 -18.79
C SER A 42 -3.24 9.86 -18.21
N ALA A 43 -2.94 9.21 -17.08
CA ALA A 43 -3.91 8.35 -16.39
C ALA A 43 -5.10 9.15 -15.85
N ARG A 44 -4.86 10.34 -15.28
CA ARG A 44 -5.93 11.24 -14.78
C ARG A 44 -6.92 11.61 -15.89
N LYS A 45 -6.41 12.02 -17.06
CA LYS A 45 -7.25 12.36 -18.22
C LYS A 45 -8.11 11.18 -18.67
N GLU A 46 -7.49 9.98 -18.76
CA GLU A 46 -8.21 8.75 -19.10
C GLU A 46 -9.32 8.45 -18.05
N LEU A 47 -8.99 8.54 -16.75
CA LEU A 47 -9.95 8.28 -15.68
C LEU A 47 -11.14 9.25 -15.70
N ILE A 48 -10.89 10.54 -15.90
CA ILE A 48 -11.94 11.57 -16.03
C ILE A 48 -12.82 11.28 -17.24
N GLN A 49 -12.22 10.98 -18.38
CA GLN A 49 -12.97 10.66 -19.61
C GLN A 49 -13.87 9.42 -19.43
N ASP A 50 -13.34 8.37 -18.77
CA ASP A 50 -14.07 7.10 -18.61
C ASP A 50 -15.15 7.13 -17.54
N THR A 51 -15.00 8.00 -16.54
CA THR A 51 -15.90 8.05 -15.38
C THR A 51 -16.87 9.23 -15.40
N GLY A 52 -16.55 10.26 -16.16
CA GLY A 52 -17.27 11.55 -16.13
C GLY A 52 -17.06 12.33 -14.82
N ASN A 53 -16.22 11.87 -13.92
CA ASN A 53 -15.94 12.52 -12.64
C ASN A 53 -14.59 13.26 -12.73
N GLU A 54 -14.65 14.60 -12.71
CA GLU A 54 -13.47 15.46 -12.83
C GLU A 54 -12.65 15.60 -11.55
N LYS A 55 -13.12 15.02 -10.43
CA LYS A 55 -12.51 15.17 -9.10
C LYS A 55 -11.35 14.20 -8.88
N ALA A 56 -10.36 14.28 -9.75
CA ALA A 56 -9.11 13.52 -9.69
C ALA A 56 -7.93 14.48 -9.56
N ASP A 57 -7.25 14.44 -8.41
CA ASP A 57 -6.06 15.24 -8.13
C ASP A 57 -4.81 14.38 -8.22
N ILE A 58 -3.65 15.00 -8.44
CA ILE A 58 -2.35 14.33 -8.43
C ILE A 58 -1.50 14.91 -7.30
N VAL A 59 -0.91 14.01 -6.51
CA VAL A 59 0.18 14.33 -5.58
C VAL A 59 1.39 13.49 -5.97
N LEU A 60 2.50 14.17 -6.24
CA LEU A 60 3.74 13.48 -6.59
C LEU A 60 4.43 12.97 -5.32
N CYS A 61 4.88 11.71 -5.38
CA CYS A 61 5.57 11.06 -4.27
C CYS A 61 6.53 10.00 -4.80
N ASN A 62 7.78 10.06 -4.35
CA ASN A 62 8.74 8.99 -4.53
C ASN A 62 8.76 8.11 -3.27
N LEU A 63 8.18 6.92 -3.36
CA LEU A 63 7.97 6.02 -2.21
C LEU A 63 9.24 5.35 -1.68
N ASP A 64 10.37 5.46 -2.37
CA ASP A 64 11.68 5.01 -1.88
C ASP A 64 12.41 6.09 -1.04
N GLN A 65 11.80 7.29 -0.92
CA GLN A 65 12.30 8.42 -0.14
C GLN A 65 11.28 8.77 0.95
N MET A 66 11.61 8.51 2.20
CA MET A 66 10.68 8.71 3.32
C MET A 66 10.26 10.18 3.49
N ARG A 67 11.17 11.11 3.20
CA ARG A 67 10.83 12.54 3.15
C ARG A 67 9.78 12.87 2.09
N SER A 68 9.89 12.28 0.91
CA SER A 68 8.88 12.49 -0.15
C SER A 68 7.51 11.96 0.28
N VAL A 69 7.48 10.88 1.08
CA VAL A 69 6.22 10.36 1.65
C VAL A 69 5.61 11.36 2.64
N VAL A 70 6.41 11.96 3.52
CA VAL A 70 5.94 13.00 4.46
C VAL A 70 5.42 14.21 3.71
N GLN A 71 6.20 14.75 2.74
CA GLN A 71 5.78 15.90 1.93
C GLN A 71 4.48 15.63 1.16
N ALA A 72 4.32 14.42 0.62
CA ALA A 72 3.08 14.01 -0.04
C ALA A 72 1.90 13.96 0.94
N ALA A 73 2.10 13.44 2.14
CA ALA A 73 1.07 13.42 3.18
C ALA A 73 0.70 14.85 3.63
N ASP A 74 1.67 15.75 3.76
CA ASP A 74 1.41 17.16 4.08
C ASP A 74 0.61 17.82 2.96
N ARG A 75 0.98 17.58 1.70
CA ARG A 75 0.21 18.09 0.57
C ARG A 75 -1.23 17.55 0.54
N ILE A 76 -1.43 16.29 0.89
CA ILE A 76 -2.77 15.72 1.01
C ILE A 76 -3.57 16.43 2.12
N LYS A 77 -2.96 16.67 3.29
CA LYS A 77 -3.61 17.40 4.41
C LYS A 77 -3.99 18.85 4.04
N GLU A 78 -3.21 19.50 3.18
CA GLU A 78 -3.53 20.84 2.68
C GLU A 78 -4.76 20.87 1.77
N ILE A 79 -4.86 19.90 0.84
CA ILE A 79 -5.93 19.89 -0.18
C ILE A 79 -7.18 19.12 0.26
N CYS A 80 -7.10 18.32 1.32
CA CYS A 80 -8.17 17.47 1.83
C CYS A 80 -8.50 17.82 3.28
N LYS A 81 -9.76 18.16 3.55
CA LYS A 81 -10.25 18.42 4.92
C LYS A 81 -10.82 17.17 5.61
N ARG A 82 -10.92 16.08 4.87
CA ARG A 82 -11.33 14.75 5.33
C ARG A 82 -10.65 13.70 4.48
N LEU A 83 -10.54 12.48 4.99
CA LEU A 83 -10.02 11.34 4.24
C LEU A 83 -10.82 10.09 4.60
N ASP A 84 -11.64 9.64 3.65
CA ASP A 84 -12.51 8.49 3.87
C ASP A 84 -11.82 7.17 3.56
N ARG A 85 -10.93 7.16 2.57
CA ARG A 85 -10.22 5.94 2.14
C ARG A 85 -8.74 6.24 1.88
N LEU A 86 -7.87 5.49 2.54
CA LEU A 86 -6.44 5.42 2.20
C LEU A 86 -6.16 4.03 1.61
N VAL A 87 -5.83 3.97 0.32
CA VAL A 87 -5.46 2.74 -0.36
C VAL A 87 -3.96 2.74 -0.61
N ASN A 88 -3.21 2.08 0.26
CA ASN A 88 -1.79 1.78 0.10
C ASN A 88 -1.66 0.63 -0.90
N ASN A 89 -1.47 0.96 -2.18
CA ASN A 89 -1.48 0.00 -3.27
C ASN A 89 -0.14 -0.10 -3.99
N ALA A 90 0.62 1.00 -4.10
CA ALA A 90 1.89 1.00 -4.82
C ALA A 90 2.86 -0.04 -4.27
N GLY A 91 3.62 -0.66 -5.15
CA GLY A 91 4.64 -1.63 -4.74
C GLY A 91 5.56 -1.99 -5.89
N ILE A 92 6.60 -2.72 -5.60
CA ILE A 92 7.59 -3.18 -6.56
C ILE A 92 7.93 -4.66 -6.35
N LEU A 93 8.46 -5.29 -7.38
CA LEU A 93 9.20 -6.56 -7.29
C LEU A 93 10.71 -6.27 -7.20
N PRO A 94 11.44 -7.00 -6.34
CA PRO A 94 12.90 -6.83 -6.26
C PRO A 94 13.61 -7.20 -7.56
N ASP A 95 14.70 -6.49 -7.89
CA ASP A 95 15.49 -6.73 -9.11
C ASP A 95 16.77 -7.54 -8.83
N GLY A 96 16.61 -8.81 -8.44
CA GLY A 96 17.71 -9.77 -8.38
C GLY A 96 18.70 -9.58 -7.23
N LYS A 97 19.22 -8.38 -7.01
CA LYS A 97 20.20 -8.07 -5.97
C LYS A 97 19.59 -7.17 -4.90
N ARG A 98 20.14 -7.27 -3.68
CA ARG A 98 19.82 -6.31 -2.63
C ARG A 98 20.35 -4.93 -3.02
N THR A 99 19.47 -3.95 -3.05
CA THR A 99 19.78 -2.53 -3.23
C THR A 99 19.24 -1.74 -2.06
N GLU A 100 19.80 -0.58 -1.82
CA GLU A 100 19.35 0.35 -0.78
C GLU A 100 18.87 1.66 -1.41
N THR A 101 17.98 2.34 -0.72
CA THR A 101 17.61 3.71 -1.01
C THR A 101 18.74 4.66 -0.60
N ASP A 102 18.68 5.93 -1.01
CA ASP A 102 19.61 6.96 -0.57
C ASP A 102 19.61 7.14 0.97
N GLU A 103 18.50 6.74 1.61
CA GLU A 103 18.32 6.76 3.07
C GLU A 103 18.79 5.46 3.75
N GLY A 104 19.49 4.55 3.02
CA GLY A 104 20.07 3.31 3.56
C GLY A 104 19.06 2.18 3.87
N LEU A 105 17.82 2.29 3.38
CA LEU A 105 16.82 1.23 3.54
C LEU A 105 16.89 0.22 2.40
N GLU A 106 16.65 -1.09 2.70
CA GLU A 106 16.46 -2.07 1.62
C GLU A 106 15.29 -1.63 0.74
N TYR A 107 15.52 -1.59 -0.57
CA TYR A 107 14.64 -0.92 -1.53
C TYR A 107 13.20 -1.46 -1.53
N THR A 108 13.03 -2.79 -1.45
CA THR A 108 11.69 -3.40 -1.42
C THR A 108 10.99 -3.15 -0.09
N PHE A 109 11.72 -3.23 1.01
CA PHE A 109 11.23 -2.90 2.34
C PHE A 109 10.77 -1.43 2.42
N ALA A 110 11.57 -0.51 1.88
CA ALA A 110 11.25 0.91 1.84
C ALA A 110 9.94 1.18 1.08
N VAL A 111 9.84 0.72 -0.18
CA VAL A 111 8.70 1.03 -1.06
C VAL A 111 7.44 0.26 -0.64
N ASN A 112 7.55 -1.04 -0.32
CA ASN A 112 6.38 -1.87 -0.11
C ASN A 112 5.84 -1.83 1.32
N HIS A 113 6.66 -1.46 2.32
CA HIS A 113 6.27 -1.46 3.73
C HIS A 113 6.44 -0.10 4.40
N MET A 114 7.65 0.46 4.41
CA MET A 114 7.91 1.72 5.14
C MET A 114 7.10 2.89 4.59
N ALA A 115 6.94 2.97 3.26
CA ALA A 115 6.10 3.98 2.65
C ALA A 115 4.61 3.84 3.05
N TYR A 116 4.09 2.62 3.20
CA TYR A 116 2.72 2.37 3.69
C TYR A 116 2.58 2.79 5.15
N PHE A 117 3.56 2.38 5.97
CA PHE A 117 3.61 2.73 7.38
C PHE A 117 3.62 4.24 7.57
N LEU A 118 4.54 4.93 6.90
CA LEU A 118 4.75 6.37 7.07
C LEU A 118 3.58 7.19 6.50
N MET A 119 3.10 6.87 5.29
CA MET A 119 1.92 7.51 4.72
C MET A 119 0.70 7.37 5.64
N THR A 120 0.51 6.19 6.22
CA THR A 120 -0.57 5.95 7.17
C THR A 120 -0.38 6.75 8.45
N ARG A 121 0.83 6.74 9.04
CA ARG A 121 1.16 7.49 10.27
C ARG A 121 0.86 8.99 10.09
N GLU A 122 1.33 9.57 9.01
CA GLU A 122 1.17 11.00 8.74
C GLU A 122 -0.29 11.41 8.43
N LEU A 123 -1.08 10.53 7.83
CA LEU A 123 -2.49 10.79 7.50
C LEU A 123 -3.45 10.33 8.61
N LEU A 124 -2.96 9.65 9.66
CA LEU A 124 -3.80 9.10 10.71
C LEU A 124 -4.65 10.15 11.46
N PRO A 125 -4.15 11.38 11.77
CA PRO A 125 -4.98 12.41 12.37
C PRO A 125 -6.19 12.79 11.49
N LEU A 126 -5.99 12.91 10.17
CA LEU A 126 -7.06 13.22 9.22
C LEU A 126 -8.06 12.06 9.09
N LEU A 127 -7.58 10.82 9.06
CA LEU A 127 -8.41 9.61 9.07
C LEU A 127 -9.25 9.53 10.36
N LYS A 128 -8.65 9.77 11.54
CA LYS A 128 -9.36 9.76 12.83
C LYS A 128 -10.42 10.86 12.96
N SER A 129 -10.23 11.99 12.29
CA SER A 129 -11.22 13.07 12.26
C SER A 129 -12.36 12.82 11.26
N THR A 130 -12.27 11.76 10.45
CA THR A 130 -13.24 11.38 9.43
C THR A 130 -13.96 10.10 9.86
N SER A 131 -15.25 10.22 10.29
CA SER A 131 -16.02 9.06 10.73
C SER A 131 -16.17 8.01 9.62
N GLY A 132 -15.97 6.75 9.96
CA GLY A 132 -16.10 5.60 9.07
C GLY A 132 -14.96 5.51 8.02
N SER A 133 -13.82 6.13 8.30
CA SER A 133 -12.66 6.05 7.39
C SER A 133 -12.02 4.67 7.39
N ARG A 134 -11.37 4.32 6.27
CA ARG A 134 -10.76 2.99 6.07
C ARG A 134 -9.36 3.08 5.49
N ILE A 135 -8.49 2.20 5.98
CA ILE A 135 -7.12 2.02 5.49
C ILE A 135 -7.02 0.65 4.84
N ILE A 136 -6.66 0.60 3.57
CA ILE A 136 -6.59 -0.63 2.76
C ILE A 136 -5.14 -0.85 2.31
N ASN A 137 -4.52 -1.95 2.76
CA ASN A 137 -3.13 -2.26 2.51
C ASN A 137 -2.99 -3.44 1.54
N VAL A 138 -2.44 -3.21 0.35
CA VAL A 138 -2.23 -4.27 -0.63
C VAL A 138 -1.05 -5.14 -0.22
N ALA A 139 -1.36 -6.36 0.21
CA ALA A 139 -0.42 -7.44 0.48
C ALA A 139 -0.33 -8.40 -0.72
N SER A 140 -0.03 -9.66 -0.48
CA SER A 140 0.03 -10.72 -1.48
C SER A 140 0.03 -12.09 -0.82
N ASP A 141 -0.37 -13.14 -1.54
CA ASP A 141 -0.14 -14.53 -1.12
C ASP A 141 1.35 -14.87 -0.97
N ALA A 142 2.24 -14.07 -1.55
CA ALA A 142 3.68 -14.18 -1.34
C ALA A 142 4.10 -14.04 0.14
N HIS A 143 3.24 -13.48 1.00
CA HIS A 143 3.46 -13.42 2.45
C HIS A 143 3.70 -14.79 3.08
N GLN A 144 3.22 -15.88 2.44
CA GLN A 144 3.41 -17.24 2.93
C GLN A 144 4.88 -17.70 2.88
N ALA A 145 5.69 -17.08 2.00
CA ALA A 145 7.14 -17.27 1.93
C ALA A 145 7.91 -16.22 2.75
N GLY A 146 7.20 -15.34 3.45
CA GLY A 146 7.78 -14.29 4.29
C GLY A 146 8.13 -14.81 5.68
N GLU A 147 9.19 -14.26 6.24
CA GLU A 147 9.67 -14.52 7.60
C GLU A 147 9.85 -13.19 8.34
N PHE A 148 9.51 -13.15 9.62
CA PHE A 148 9.78 -11.99 10.48
C PHE A 148 10.97 -12.30 11.38
N ASP A 149 12.12 -11.73 11.00
CA ASP A 149 13.32 -11.71 11.83
C ASP A 149 13.62 -10.24 12.25
N PRO A 150 13.35 -9.86 13.50
CA PRO A 150 13.56 -8.50 13.97
C PRO A 150 15.02 -8.04 13.97
N GLN A 151 15.99 -8.96 13.92
CA GLN A 151 17.42 -8.65 13.84
C GLN A 151 17.92 -8.49 12.40
N ASN A 152 17.11 -8.91 11.42
CA ASN A 152 17.50 -8.88 10.01
C ASN A 152 16.32 -8.44 9.11
N ILE A 153 15.51 -7.50 9.59
CA ILE A 153 14.27 -7.05 8.93
C ILE A 153 14.52 -6.53 7.50
N GLN A 154 15.69 -5.94 7.26
CA GLN A 154 16.11 -5.42 5.97
C GLN A 154 16.97 -6.41 5.16
N LEU A 155 17.01 -7.68 5.53
CA LEU A 155 17.73 -8.73 4.83
C LEU A 155 19.19 -8.39 4.51
N ARG A 156 19.92 -7.81 5.48
CA ARG A 156 21.36 -7.56 5.34
C ARG A 156 22.16 -8.85 5.16
N LYS A 157 21.61 -9.99 5.65
CA LYS A 157 22.13 -11.35 5.47
C LYS A 157 21.06 -12.24 4.83
N GLY A 158 21.50 -13.14 3.96
CA GLY A 158 20.61 -14.15 3.34
C GLY A 158 19.54 -13.57 2.43
N TYR A 159 19.83 -12.45 1.74
CA TYR A 159 18.90 -11.82 0.80
C TYR A 159 18.54 -12.77 -0.35
N SER A 160 17.27 -12.78 -0.69
CA SER A 160 16.77 -13.24 -1.99
C SER A 160 15.53 -12.43 -2.37
N THR A 161 15.25 -12.31 -3.66
CA THR A 161 14.09 -11.58 -4.19
C THR A 161 12.77 -12.10 -3.61
N MET A 162 12.64 -13.42 -3.47
CA MET A 162 11.46 -14.05 -2.89
C MET A 162 11.28 -13.67 -1.42
N LYS A 163 12.37 -13.70 -0.62
CA LYS A 163 12.31 -13.29 0.78
C LYS A 163 12.00 -11.80 0.91
N ALA A 164 12.66 -10.94 0.16
CA ALA A 164 12.42 -9.48 0.23
C ALA A 164 10.96 -9.15 -0.08
N TYR A 165 10.43 -9.70 -1.17
CA TYR A 165 9.03 -9.49 -1.53
C TYR A 165 8.07 -10.14 -0.54
N GLY A 166 8.29 -11.40 -0.18
CA GLY A 166 7.47 -12.14 0.78
C GLY A 166 7.40 -11.45 2.14
N ASN A 167 8.57 -11.02 2.66
CA ASN A 167 8.67 -10.28 3.92
C ASN A 167 7.89 -8.97 3.84
N SER A 168 8.07 -8.16 2.79
CA SER A 168 7.37 -6.90 2.65
C SER A 168 5.84 -7.08 2.66
N LYS A 169 5.33 -8.16 2.05
CA LYS A 169 3.90 -8.46 2.01
C LYS A 169 3.38 -9.07 3.32
N LEU A 170 4.20 -9.84 4.03
CA LEU A 170 3.92 -10.28 5.40
C LEU A 170 3.84 -9.07 6.35
N PHE A 171 4.79 -8.15 6.25
CA PHE A 171 4.83 -6.95 7.10
C PHE A 171 3.59 -6.07 6.92
N ASN A 172 3.06 -5.98 5.70
CA ASN A 172 1.79 -5.25 5.48
C ASN A 172 0.59 -5.91 6.18
N ILE A 173 0.55 -7.24 6.28
CA ILE A 173 -0.50 -7.94 7.05
C ILE A 173 -0.29 -7.73 8.55
N MET A 174 0.94 -7.88 9.05
CA MET A 174 1.29 -7.67 10.47
C MET A 174 1.01 -6.22 10.90
N PHE A 175 1.41 -5.25 10.08
CA PHE A 175 1.12 -3.83 10.24
C PHE A 175 -0.39 -3.57 10.35
N THR A 176 -1.18 -4.08 9.41
CA THR A 176 -2.64 -3.96 9.41
C THR A 176 -3.25 -4.52 10.69
N ARG A 177 -2.79 -5.70 11.13
CA ARG A 177 -3.28 -6.34 12.35
C ARG A 177 -2.96 -5.51 13.60
N HIS A 178 -1.74 -4.98 13.72
CA HIS A 178 -1.37 -4.13 14.84
C HIS A 178 -2.15 -2.82 14.84
N LEU A 179 -2.22 -2.15 13.69
CA LEU A 179 -2.93 -0.89 13.52
C LEU A 179 -4.42 -1.02 13.90
N ALA A 180 -5.07 -2.14 13.57
CA ALA A 180 -6.46 -2.38 13.98
C ALA A 180 -6.65 -2.37 15.50
N LYS A 181 -5.65 -2.82 16.27
CA LYS A 181 -5.69 -2.76 17.73
C LYS A 181 -5.52 -1.34 18.26
N GLU A 182 -4.61 -0.57 17.65
CA GLU A 182 -4.42 0.84 17.98
C GLU A 182 -5.67 1.68 17.68
N LEU A 183 -6.50 1.22 16.75
CA LEU A 183 -7.69 1.91 16.29
C LEU A 183 -9.00 1.41 16.93
N GLN A 184 -8.95 0.44 17.85
CA GLN A 184 -10.14 -0.22 18.38
C GLN A 184 -11.15 0.71 19.08
N ASN A 185 -10.72 1.89 19.52
CA ASN A 185 -11.56 2.90 20.17
C ASN A 185 -11.86 4.10 19.23
N THR A 186 -11.77 3.90 17.92
CA THR A 186 -12.04 4.90 16.88
C THR A 186 -12.97 4.32 15.82
N ASP A 187 -13.52 5.20 14.97
CA ASP A 187 -14.32 4.78 13.81
C ASP A 187 -13.46 4.39 12.59
N VAL A 188 -12.13 4.34 12.73
CA VAL A 188 -11.22 3.98 11.64
C VAL A 188 -11.03 2.47 11.61
N THR A 189 -11.18 1.88 10.44
CA THR A 189 -10.91 0.46 10.22
C THR A 189 -9.76 0.25 9.24
N THR A 190 -9.08 -0.90 9.35
CA THR A 190 -7.95 -1.21 8.48
C THR A 190 -7.99 -2.65 8.01
N TYR A 191 -7.60 -2.89 6.76
CA TYR A 191 -7.67 -4.20 6.11
C TYR A 191 -6.43 -4.44 5.26
N SER A 192 -6.03 -5.70 5.15
CA SER A 192 -5.03 -6.13 4.17
C SER A 192 -5.66 -7.07 3.14
N LEU A 193 -5.09 -7.13 1.94
CA LEU A 193 -5.65 -7.97 0.89
C LEU A 193 -4.59 -8.58 -0.04
N HIS A 194 -4.95 -9.69 -0.68
CA HIS A 194 -4.30 -10.20 -1.88
C HIS A 194 -5.16 -9.88 -3.12
N PRO A 195 -4.59 -9.20 -4.12
CA PRO A 195 -5.35 -8.77 -5.31
C PRO A 195 -5.57 -9.89 -6.34
N GLY A 196 -4.99 -11.08 -6.13
CA GLY A 196 -4.86 -12.11 -7.16
C GLY A 196 -3.53 -12.00 -7.90
N VAL A 197 -3.28 -12.93 -8.83
CA VAL A 197 -2.13 -12.86 -9.74
C VAL A 197 -2.55 -12.04 -10.95
N VAL A 198 -2.13 -10.77 -10.99
CA VAL A 198 -2.60 -9.78 -11.96
C VAL A 198 -1.55 -9.48 -13.00
N ASN A 199 -1.95 -9.44 -14.27
CA ASN A 199 -1.11 -8.98 -15.36
C ASN A 199 -0.99 -7.45 -15.32
N THR A 200 0.03 -6.96 -14.66
CA THR A 200 0.35 -5.53 -14.58
C THR A 200 1.77 -5.30 -15.07
N ASN A 201 2.12 -4.06 -15.38
CA ASN A 201 3.51 -3.66 -15.68
C ASN A 201 4.44 -3.77 -14.46
N PHE A 202 3.97 -4.34 -13.36
CA PHE A 202 4.65 -4.56 -12.10
C PHE A 202 5.95 -5.39 -12.26
N ALA A 203 5.98 -6.33 -13.23
CA ALA A 203 7.17 -7.14 -13.53
C ALA A 203 8.02 -6.56 -14.66
N SER A 204 7.58 -5.52 -15.36
CA SER A 204 8.29 -4.99 -16.53
C SER A 204 9.51 -4.13 -16.19
N GLU A 205 9.57 -3.61 -14.97
CA GLU A 205 10.71 -2.83 -14.47
C GLU A 205 11.79 -3.71 -13.81
N SER A 206 11.55 -5.02 -13.63
CA SER A 206 12.50 -5.96 -13.04
C SER A 206 13.07 -6.93 -14.08
N ASN A 207 14.40 -6.99 -14.19
CA ASN A 207 15.12 -7.94 -15.03
C ASN A 207 15.35 -9.31 -14.36
N SER A 208 14.77 -9.55 -13.17
CA SER A 208 14.96 -10.79 -12.42
C SER A 208 14.35 -11.98 -13.16
N TRP A 209 14.96 -13.18 -12.96
CA TRP A 209 14.38 -14.44 -13.47
C TRP A 209 12.95 -14.66 -12.94
N PHE A 210 12.65 -14.13 -11.77
CA PHE A 210 11.33 -14.17 -11.14
C PHE A 210 10.31 -13.34 -11.93
N ALA A 211 10.70 -12.15 -12.41
CA ALA A 211 9.88 -11.36 -13.33
C ALA A 211 9.66 -12.08 -14.68
N LYS A 212 10.68 -12.83 -15.17
CA LYS A 212 10.54 -13.66 -16.37
C LYS A 212 9.56 -14.82 -16.16
N LEU A 213 9.56 -15.46 -14.99
CA LEU A 213 8.58 -16.50 -14.64
C LEU A 213 7.15 -15.94 -14.58
N PHE A 214 6.97 -14.74 -14.02
CA PHE A 214 5.69 -14.01 -14.06
C PHE A 214 5.25 -13.72 -15.50
N ASN A 215 6.16 -13.32 -16.38
CA ASN A 215 5.84 -13.04 -17.78
C ASN A 215 5.44 -14.30 -18.59
N VAL A 216 5.97 -15.46 -18.28
CA VAL A 216 5.56 -16.74 -18.93
C VAL A 216 4.13 -17.13 -18.53
N GLY A 217 3.69 -16.77 -17.32
CA GLY A 217 2.32 -17.03 -16.82
C GLY A 217 1.27 -15.99 -17.24
N ARG A 218 1.60 -14.98 -18.07
CA ARG A 218 0.71 -13.85 -18.42
C ARG A 218 -0.68 -14.27 -18.94
N ILE A 219 -0.78 -15.39 -19.61
CA ILE A 219 -2.03 -15.90 -20.19
C ILE A 219 -3.04 -16.32 -19.10
N PHE A 220 -2.56 -16.67 -17.90
CA PHE A 220 -3.40 -17.07 -16.77
C PHE A 220 -3.57 -15.97 -15.70
N MET A 221 -3.02 -14.78 -15.95
CA MET A 221 -3.11 -13.67 -15.00
C MET A 221 -4.43 -12.93 -15.14
N LEU A 222 -4.95 -12.47 -14.01
CA LEU A 222 -6.13 -11.62 -13.97
C LEU A 222 -5.84 -10.28 -14.65
N SER A 223 -6.85 -9.70 -15.28
CA SER A 223 -6.81 -8.30 -15.72
C SER A 223 -6.77 -7.34 -14.52
N PRO A 224 -6.21 -6.12 -14.66
CA PRO A 224 -6.11 -5.15 -13.56
C PRO A 224 -7.44 -4.82 -12.89
N ASP A 225 -8.54 -4.77 -13.64
CA ASP A 225 -9.91 -4.56 -13.15
C ASP A 225 -10.35 -5.68 -12.18
N LYS A 226 -10.04 -6.94 -12.52
CA LYS A 226 -10.29 -8.08 -11.62
C LYS A 226 -9.42 -8.03 -10.38
N GLY A 227 -8.17 -7.57 -10.52
CA GLY A 227 -7.25 -7.37 -9.39
C GLY A 227 -7.71 -6.28 -8.42
N ALA A 228 -8.36 -5.24 -8.92
CA ALA A 228 -8.88 -4.15 -8.10
C ALA A 228 -10.12 -4.52 -7.28
N LYS A 229 -10.86 -5.58 -7.62
CA LYS A 229 -12.14 -5.94 -7.00
C LYS A 229 -12.10 -6.00 -5.47
N THR A 230 -11.06 -6.60 -4.89
CA THR A 230 -10.96 -6.71 -3.43
C THR A 230 -10.63 -5.36 -2.78
N SER A 231 -9.81 -4.51 -3.42
CA SER A 231 -9.54 -3.15 -2.95
C SER A 231 -10.81 -2.29 -2.98
N VAL A 232 -11.59 -2.39 -4.07
CA VAL A 232 -12.88 -1.69 -4.22
C VAL A 232 -13.87 -2.18 -3.18
N TYR A 233 -14.05 -3.51 -3.04
CA TYR A 233 -14.91 -4.11 -2.01
C TYR A 233 -14.60 -3.57 -0.61
N LEU A 234 -13.33 -3.57 -0.20
CA LEU A 234 -12.92 -3.06 1.11
C LEU A 234 -13.11 -1.55 1.27
N SER A 235 -13.13 -0.83 0.15
CA SER A 235 -13.36 0.62 0.15
C SER A 235 -14.84 0.98 0.22
N THR A 236 -15.76 0.15 -0.30
CA THR A 236 -17.17 0.53 -0.53
C THR A 236 -18.17 -0.33 0.22
N GLU A 237 -17.86 -1.61 0.50
CA GLU A 237 -18.81 -2.53 1.14
C GLU A 237 -19.16 -2.09 2.57
N GLU A 238 -20.44 -2.14 2.92
CA GLU A 238 -20.94 -1.85 4.26
C GLU A 238 -20.95 -3.11 5.14
N GLY A 239 -20.91 -2.94 6.45
CA GLY A 239 -21.05 -4.04 7.43
C GLY A 239 -19.81 -4.91 7.59
N ILE A 240 -18.64 -4.46 7.10
CA ILE A 240 -17.37 -5.19 7.26
C ILE A 240 -16.51 -4.69 8.43
N GLU A 241 -16.97 -3.71 9.19
CA GLU A 241 -16.21 -3.00 10.24
C GLU A 241 -15.70 -3.96 11.31
N ASN A 242 -16.47 -4.96 11.67
CA ASN A 242 -16.10 -6.00 12.63
C ASN A 242 -14.93 -6.88 12.16
N ASN A 243 -14.55 -6.79 10.89
CA ASN A 243 -13.41 -7.51 10.31
C ASN A 243 -12.14 -6.65 10.25
N SER A 244 -12.07 -5.52 10.96
CA SER A 244 -10.88 -4.67 11.03
C SER A 244 -9.66 -5.48 11.48
N GLY A 245 -8.50 -5.28 10.82
CA GLY A 245 -7.30 -6.11 10.99
C GLY A 245 -7.27 -7.37 10.13
N GLY A 246 -8.35 -7.65 9.40
CA GLY A 246 -8.51 -8.86 8.59
C GLY A 246 -7.69 -8.86 7.30
N TYR A 247 -7.39 -10.08 6.83
CA TYR A 247 -6.79 -10.33 5.52
C TYR A 247 -7.84 -10.86 4.55
N PHE A 248 -7.93 -10.25 3.37
CA PHE A 248 -8.96 -10.57 2.39
C PHE A 248 -8.36 -11.11 1.08
N LYS A 249 -9.07 -12.06 0.47
CA LYS A 249 -8.78 -12.59 -0.86
C LYS A 249 -10.09 -12.86 -1.59
N ASN A 250 -10.20 -12.39 -2.84
CA ASN A 250 -11.44 -12.49 -3.63
C ASN A 250 -12.66 -11.94 -2.86
N SER A 251 -12.52 -10.77 -2.25
CA SER A 251 -13.54 -10.08 -1.43
C SER A 251 -14.09 -10.91 -0.26
N LYS A 252 -13.33 -11.88 0.23
CA LYS A 252 -13.69 -12.73 1.37
C LYS A 252 -12.60 -12.71 2.43
N LEU A 253 -13.02 -12.62 3.69
CA LEU A 253 -12.12 -12.77 4.84
C LEU A 253 -11.40 -14.13 4.78
N LYS A 254 -10.09 -14.13 4.96
CA LYS A 254 -9.24 -15.31 4.96
C LYS A 254 -8.26 -15.27 6.12
N LYS A 255 -7.80 -16.44 6.51
CA LYS A 255 -6.68 -16.57 7.45
C LYS A 255 -5.37 -16.45 6.69
N PRO A 256 -4.43 -15.55 7.07
CA PRO A 256 -3.08 -15.53 6.49
C PRO A 256 -2.34 -16.84 6.73
N GLY A 257 -1.49 -17.27 5.79
CA GLY A 257 -0.75 -18.54 5.92
C GLY A 257 0.47 -18.46 6.84
N ALA A 258 1.11 -17.29 6.95
CA ALA A 258 2.31 -17.10 7.76
C ALA A 258 1.98 -16.98 9.26
N ASN A 259 2.69 -17.74 10.11
CA ASN A 259 2.45 -17.73 11.56
C ASN A 259 2.66 -16.35 12.20
N ALA A 260 3.68 -15.61 11.78
CA ALA A 260 3.96 -14.26 12.30
C ALA A 260 2.79 -13.27 12.13
N ALA A 261 1.95 -13.48 11.10
CA ALA A 261 0.75 -12.66 10.87
C ALA A 261 -0.33 -12.86 11.95
N HIS A 262 -0.21 -13.91 12.79
CA HIS A 262 -1.13 -14.21 13.88
C HIS A 262 -0.54 -13.92 15.26
N ASP A 263 0.77 -13.63 15.33
CA ASP A 263 1.47 -13.31 16.57
C ASP A 263 1.40 -11.81 16.87
N ASP A 264 0.61 -11.47 17.85
CA ASP A 264 0.42 -10.08 18.27
C ASP A 264 1.69 -9.42 18.81
N LYS A 265 2.58 -10.20 19.45
CA LYS A 265 3.87 -9.70 19.95
C LYS A 265 4.81 -9.40 18.77
N ALA A 266 4.83 -10.27 17.76
CA ALA A 266 5.58 -10.04 16.54
C ALA A 266 5.06 -8.81 15.78
N CYS A 267 3.74 -8.67 15.64
CA CYS A 267 3.13 -7.50 15.01
C CYS A 267 3.48 -6.20 15.74
N SER A 268 3.40 -6.18 17.07
CA SER A 268 3.80 -5.02 17.89
C SER A 268 5.31 -4.74 17.80
N LYS A 269 6.14 -5.76 17.69
CA LYS A 269 7.59 -5.59 17.52
C LYS A 269 7.91 -4.98 16.15
N LEU A 270 7.25 -5.45 15.08
CA LEU A 270 7.39 -4.87 13.74
C LEU A 270 7.00 -3.39 13.75
N TRP A 271 5.88 -3.05 14.37
CA TRP A 271 5.40 -1.67 14.49
C TRP A 271 6.48 -0.77 15.09
N ARG A 272 7.01 -1.14 16.27
CA ARG A 272 8.05 -0.36 16.96
C ARG A 272 9.33 -0.19 16.13
N ILE A 273 9.78 -1.27 15.48
CA ILE A 273 10.94 -1.20 14.59
C ILE A 273 10.68 -0.24 13.41
N SER A 274 9.45 -0.25 12.86
CA SER A 274 9.09 0.66 11.78
C SER A 274 9.03 2.11 12.24
N GLU A 275 8.56 2.38 13.46
CA GLU A 275 8.61 3.71 14.08
C GLU A 275 10.05 4.18 14.27
N GLU A 276 10.89 3.37 14.91
CA GLU A 276 12.31 3.67 15.13
C GLU A 276 13.02 4.01 13.82
N ILE A 277 12.86 3.18 12.77
CA ILE A 277 13.45 3.41 11.44
C ILE A 277 12.93 4.71 10.82
N ALA A 278 11.63 4.98 10.89
CA ALA A 278 11.05 6.19 10.32
C ALA A 278 11.60 7.46 11.01
N ASP A 279 11.70 7.43 12.33
CA ASP A 279 12.18 8.56 13.11
C ASP A 279 13.68 8.81 12.89
N ASP A 280 14.50 7.76 12.82
CA ASP A 280 15.93 7.85 12.51
C ASP A 280 16.15 8.47 11.13
N VAL A 281 15.51 7.95 10.10
CA VAL A 281 15.64 8.45 8.71
C VAL A 281 15.21 9.91 8.59
N LEU A 282 14.12 10.29 9.24
CA LEU A 282 13.62 11.67 9.17
C LEU A 282 14.52 12.65 9.95
N THR A 283 15.15 12.20 11.05
CA THR A 283 16.04 13.01 11.87
C THR A 283 17.40 13.20 11.20
N GLU A 284 18.05 12.14 10.72
CA GLU A 284 19.34 12.22 10.01
C GLU A 284 19.24 13.12 8.79
N SER A 285 18.15 13.02 8.08
CA SER A 285 17.90 13.85 6.91
C SER A 285 17.60 15.34 7.25
N ALA A 286 17.32 15.71 8.49
CA ALA A 286 17.14 17.12 8.89
C ALA A 286 18.47 17.84 9.16
N LEU A 287 19.58 17.09 9.24
CA LEU A 287 20.92 17.60 9.54
C LEU A 287 21.76 17.87 8.27
N ILE A 288 21.24 17.57 7.07
CA ILE A 288 21.86 17.82 5.77
C ILE A 288 21.09 18.92 5.05
#